data_03fc51cdd20ed01c51e5c857015c0dd0
#
_entry.id   03fc51cdd20ed01c51e5c857015c0dd0
#
_cell.length_a   1.000
_cell.length_b   1.000
_cell.length_c   1.000
_cell.angle_alpha   90.00
_cell.angle_beta   90.00
_cell.angle_gamma   90.00
#
_symmetry.space_group_name_H-M   'P 1'
#
loop_
_entity.id
_entity.type
_entity.pdbx_description
1 polymer ?
#
loop_
_entity_poly.entity_id
_entity_poly.type
_entity_poly.pdbx_seq_one_letter_code
_entity_poly.pdbx_strand_id
1 'polypeptide(L)'
;MPDWTVTEVAAVSPELREAYFTALRNPQPLYAEQQVSLGRRYRLADGPRVAGYAVVTADTIVERHVTADATGNLPGLLDAVRAETGARHLLCKSFDSTAMAVARSRPAQLATIGYLFLQVERTTGTAHPACRSRLGSPADAEHVLSMHDGFFEDRAEVERYATDGRLFLYELPNGDLAGCGILTRVVDGHDAVDLGMVVAAPHRGQGIGTYIATHLANLCDSAGDQPIAGCAVDNHASRRALERSGFSVSHRLLLASF
;
A
#
# COMPACT_ATOMS: atom_id res chain seq x y z
N MET A 1 27.89 20.58 -12.59
CA MET A 1 26.62 19.90 -12.23
C MET A 1 26.96 18.45 -11.92
N PRO A 2 26.28 17.76 -11.00
CA PRO A 2 26.52 16.33 -10.78
C PRO A 2 26.33 15.57 -12.09
N ASP A 3 27.24 14.64 -12.37
CA ASP A 3 27.17 13.77 -13.54
C ASP A 3 26.43 12.49 -13.15
N TRP A 4 25.09 12.55 -13.17
CA TRP A 4 24.24 11.46 -12.75
C TRP A 4 24.35 10.27 -13.70
N THR A 5 24.72 9.12 -13.16
CA THR A 5 24.67 7.85 -13.85
C THR A 5 23.52 7.02 -13.26
N VAL A 6 22.63 6.54 -14.14
CA VAL A 6 21.50 5.67 -13.80
C VAL A 6 21.76 4.31 -14.44
N THR A 7 21.87 3.27 -13.63
CA THR A 7 22.22 1.93 -14.10
C THR A 7 21.25 0.90 -13.55
N GLU A 8 20.65 0.09 -14.41
CA GLU A 8 19.77 -1.00 -13.98
C GLU A 8 20.55 -2.04 -13.16
N VAL A 9 19.95 -2.50 -12.05
CA VAL A 9 20.54 -3.48 -11.12
C VAL A 9 19.52 -4.55 -10.76
N ALA A 10 20.00 -5.74 -10.41
CA ALA A 10 19.13 -6.85 -10.03
C ALA A 10 18.39 -6.58 -8.69
N ALA A 11 19.02 -5.88 -7.76
CA ALA A 11 18.46 -5.57 -6.45
C ALA A 11 18.95 -4.21 -5.95
N VAL A 12 18.11 -3.56 -5.14
CA VAL A 12 18.49 -2.41 -4.31
C VAL A 12 19.23 -2.93 -3.07
N SER A 13 20.27 -2.20 -2.62
CA SER A 13 20.93 -2.52 -1.37
C SER A 13 19.93 -2.42 -0.19
N PRO A 14 19.87 -3.43 0.70
CA PRO A 14 19.00 -3.40 1.87
C PRO A 14 19.22 -2.15 2.73
N GLU A 15 20.46 -1.71 2.89
CA GLU A 15 20.81 -0.55 3.68
C GLU A 15 20.24 0.76 3.10
N LEU A 16 20.27 0.91 1.77
CA LEU A 16 19.68 2.07 1.11
C LEU A 16 18.15 2.06 1.22
N ARG A 17 17.55 0.88 1.18
CA ARG A 17 16.11 0.74 1.30
C ARG A 17 15.65 1.00 2.74
N GLU A 18 16.39 0.51 3.74
CA GLU A 18 16.14 0.80 5.14
C GLU A 18 16.30 2.29 5.47
N ALA A 19 17.31 2.95 4.88
CA ALA A 19 17.48 4.39 4.99
C ALA A 19 16.28 5.16 4.39
N TYR A 20 15.69 4.65 3.31
CA TYR A 20 14.46 5.22 2.76
C TYR A 20 13.29 5.10 3.75
N PHE A 21 13.04 3.92 4.32
CA PHE A 21 11.96 3.72 5.29
C PHE A 21 12.15 4.57 6.53
N THR A 22 13.40 4.68 7.03
CA THR A 22 13.75 5.56 8.16
C THR A 22 13.46 7.04 7.84
N ALA A 23 13.66 7.46 6.59
CA ALA A 23 13.37 8.84 6.16
C ALA A 23 11.87 9.11 5.99
N LEU A 24 11.04 8.08 5.81
CA LEU A 24 9.60 8.21 5.80
C LEU A 24 9.08 8.42 7.23
N ARG A 25 8.19 9.40 7.41
CA ARG A 25 7.59 9.67 8.73
C ARG A 25 6.39 8.77 9.05
N ASN A 26 5.98 7.98 8.07
CA ASN A 26 4.82 7.09 8.13
C ASN A 26 5.12 5.80 7.39
N PRO A 27 4.39 4.71 7.66
CA PRO A 27 4.59 3.44 6.98
C PRO A 27 4.40 3.53 5.46
N GLN A 28 5.12 2.67 4.75
CA GLN A 28 4.91 2.44 3.33
C GLN A 28 3.49 1.90 3.09
N PRO A 29 2.68 2.44 2.18
CA PRO A 29 1.41 1.85 1.80
C PRO A 29 1.61 0.55 1.01
N LEU A 30 0.75 -0.46 1.22
CA LEU A 30 0.83 -1.75 0.53
C LEU A 30 0.85 -1.60 -0.99
N TYR A 31 -0.02 -0.74 -1.55
CA TYR A 31 -0.02 -0.49 -3.00
C TYR A 31 1.35 -0.05 -3.53
N ALA A 32 2.04 0.86 -2.82
CA ALA A 32 3.37 1.29 -3.25
C ALA A 32 4.37 0.14 -3.18
N GLU A 33 4.31 -0.70 -2.15
CA GLU A 33 5.17 -1.88 -2.02
C GLU A 33 4.93 -2.91 -3.13
N GLN A 34 3.69 -3.15 -3.48
CA GLN A 34 3.32 -4.00 -4.62
C GLN A 34 3.90 -3.45 -5.94
N GLN A 35 3.80 -2.13 -6.15
CA GLN A 35 4.42 -1.51 -7.33
C GLN A 35 5.94 -1.66 -7.34
N VAL A 36 6.60 -1.56 -6.18
CA VAL A 36 8.05 -1.77 -6.04
C VAL A 36 8.43 -3.22 -6.38
N SER A 37 7.64 -4.20 -5.97
CA SER A 37 7.92 -5.62 -6.25
C SER A 37 7.94 -5.93 -7.74
N LEU A 38 7.09 -5.25 -8.52
CA LEU A 38 6.96 -5.40 -9.98
C LEU A 38 7.98 -4.56 -10.77
N GLY A 39 8.66 -3.62 -10.11
CA GLY A 39 9.47 -2.60 -10.78
C GLY A 39 10.89 -3.04 -11.13
N ARG A 40 11.46 -2.42 -12.17
CA ARG A 40 12.90 -2.45 -12.46
C ARG A 40 13.62 -1.50 -11.50
N ARG A 41 14.80 -1.92 -11.09
CA ARG A 41 15.59 -1.25 -10.05
C ARG A 41 16.81 -0.58 -10.67
N TYR A 42 17.08 0.65 -10.27
CA TYR A 42 18.17 1.45 -10.80
C TYR A 42 19.02 2.00 -9.67
N ARG A 43 20.32 1.82 -9.78
CA ARG A 43 21.32 2.49 -8.95
C ARG A 43 21.57 3.88 -9.51
N LEU A 44 21.62 4.86 -8.61
CA LEU A 44 21.94 6.25 -8.92
C LEU A 44 23.34 6.57 -8.40
N ALA A 45 24.20 7.13 -9.25
CA ALA A 45 25.55 7.50 -8.86
C ALA A 45 25.92 8.90 -9.36
N ASP A 46 26.79 9.57 -8.61
CA ASP A 46 27.46 10.82 -9.01
C ASP A 46 28.97 10.50 -9.12
N GLY A 47 29.46 10.33 -10.34
CA GLY A 47 30.79 9.77 -10.58
C GLY A 47 30.93 8.37 -9.96
N PRO A 48 31.99 8.13 -9.15
CA PRO A 48 32.21 6.80 -8.55
C PRO A 48 31.32 6.52 -7.32
N ARG A 49 30.58 7.51 -6.86
CA ARG A 49 29.84 7.47 -5.60
C ARG A 49 28.37 7.03 -5.82
N VAL A 50 27.94 6.00 -5.07
CA VAL A 50 26.52 5.65 -5.01
C VAL A 50 25.77 6.73 -4.24
N ALA A 51 24.79 7.34 -4.91
CA ALA A 51 24.01 8.45 -4.38
C ALA A 51 22.57 8.04 -4.02
N GLY A 52 22.14 6.83 -4.41
CA GLY A 52 20.80 6.35 -4.10
C GLY A 52 20.30 5.28 -5.07
N TYR A 53 18.98 5.17 -5.15
CA TYR A 53 18.29 4.26 -6.08
C TYR A 53 16.94 4.82 -6.54
N ALA A 54 16.41 4.22 -7.60
CA ALA A 54 15.04 4.39 -8.05
C ALA A 54 14.44 3.02 -8.44
N VAL A 55 13.13 2.89 -8.28
CA VAL A 55 12.36 1.76 -8.81
C VAL A 55 11.31 2.29 -9.77
N VAL A 56 11.22 1.69 -10.96
CA VAL A 56 10.33 2.11 -12.03
C VAL A 56 9.46 0.95 -12.46
N THR A 57 8.15 1.12 -12.37
CA THR A 57 7.14 0.16 -12.82
C THR A 57 6.38 0.78 -13.99
N ALA A 58 6.39 0.09 -15.14
CA ALA A 58 5.92 0.63 -16.41
C ALA A 58 6.62 1.97 -16.72
N ASP A 59 5.90 3.09 -16.70
CA ASP A 59 6.41 4.44 -16.93
C ASP A 59 6.34 5.34 -15.67
N THR A 60 6.24 4.73 -14.49
CA THR A 60 6.09 5.41 -13.20
C THR A 60 7.27 5.12 -12.28
N ILE A 61 7.93 6.16 -11.78
CA ILE A 61 8.87 6.06 -10.67
C ILE A 61 8.05 5.85 -9.40
N VAL A 62 8.10 4.64 -8.83
CA VAL A 62 7.24 4.24 -7.71
C VAL A 62 7.92 4.39 -6.35
N GLU A 63 9.25 4.28 -6.34
CA GLU A 63 10.08 4.48 -5.17
C GLU A 63 11.41 5.10 -5.57
N ARG A 64 11.97 5.94 -4.74
CA ARG A 64 13.30 6.48 -4.88
C ARG A 64 13.85 6.95 -3.55
N HIS A 65 15.13 6.81 -3.40
CA HIS A 65 15.87 7.35 -2.25
C HIS A 65 17.18 7.96 -2.74
N VAL A 66 17.58 9.04 -2.08
CA VAL A 66 18.85 9.74 -2.33
C VAL A 66 19.52 9.97 -0.99
N THR A 67 20.80 9.66 -0.90
CA THR A 67 21.59 9.90 0.31
C THR A 67 21.63 11.40 0.66
N ALA A 68 21.74 11.72 1.95
CA ALA A 68 21.60 13.10 2.43
C ALA A 68 22.53 14.12 1.74
N ASP A 69 23.71 13.71 1.37
CA ASP A 69 24.72 14.52 0.71
C ASP A 69 24.51 14.67 -0.82
N ALA A 70 23.61 13.88 -1.40
CA ALA A 70 23.21 13.98 -2.81
C ALA A 70 21.88 14.74 -3.02
N THR A 71 21.25 15.21 -1.95
CA THR A 71 19.93 15.88 -2.02
C THR A 71 19.94 17.25 -2.71
N GLY A 72 21.11 17.87 -2.90
CA GLY A 72 21.22 19.23 -3.45
C GLY A 72 20.75 19.39 -4.89
N ASN A 73 20.54 18.30 -5.66
CA ASN A 73 20.10 18.36 -7.06
C ASN A 73 19.03 17.29 -7.41
N LEU A 74 17.99 17.21 -6.62
CA LEU A 74 16.87 16.29 -6.85
C LEU A 74 16.18 16.45 -8.22
N PRO A 75 15.96 17.69 -8.75
CA PRO A 75 15.38 17.85 -10.08
C PRO A 75 16.24 17.25 -11.19
N GLY A 76 17.57 17.45 -11.16
CA GLY A 76 18.49 16.87 -12.14
C GLY A 76 18.55 15.34 -12.06
N LEU A 77 18.43 14.79 -10.87
CA LEU A 77 18.34 13.35 -10.68
C LEU A 77 17.07 12.78 -11.32
N LEU A 78 15.92 13.43 -11.10
CA LEU A 78 14.66 13.01 -11.74
C LEU A 78 14.79 13.00 -13.26
N ASP A 79 15.44 14.00 -13.84
CA ASP A 79 15.67 14.07 -15.29
C ASP A 79 16.54 12.93 -15.78
N ALA A 80 17.62 12.61 -15.07
CA ALA A 80 18.48 11.47 -15.41
C ALA A 80 17.71 10.15 -15.37
N VAL A 81 16.90 9.92 -14.34
CA VAL A 81 16.06 8.71 -14.25
C VAL A 81 15.06 8.68 -15.41
N ARG A 82 14.41 9.78 -15.72
CA ARG A 82 13.43 9.87 -16.82
C ARG A 82 14.09 9.64 -18.19
N ALA A 83 15.25 10.23 -18.41
CA ALA A 83 15.98 10.04 -19.66
C ALA A 83 16.39 8.58 -19.91
N GLU A 84 16.83 7.88 -18.86
CA GLU A 84 17.23 6.47 -18.94
C GLU A 84 16.04 5.52 -19.05
N THR A 85 14.95 5.79 -18.32
CA THR A 85 13.85 4.82 -18.16
C THR A 85 12.62 5.10 -19.00
N GLY A 86 12.49 6.32 -19.55
CA GLY A 86 11.29 6.78 -20.21
C GLY A 86 10.13 7.11 -19.25
N ALA A 87 10.38 7.17 -17.94
CA ALA A 87 9.35 7.41 -16.95
C ALA A 87 8.67 8.77 -17.15
N ARG A 88 7.36 8.79 -17.13
CA ARG A 88 6.52 9.98 -17.30
C ARG A 88 5.80 10.38 -16.02
N HIS A 89 5.78 9.49 -15.03
CA HIS A 89 5.05 9.68 -13.79
C HIS A 89 5.94 9.45 -12.57
N LEU A 90 5.55 10.07 -11.45
CA LEU A 90 6.12 9.84 -10.13
C LEU A 90 5.00 9.58 -9.14
N LEU A 91 5.05 8.43 -8.47
CA LEU A 91 4.17 8.10 -7.36
C LEU A 91 4.65 8.83 -6.11
N CYS A 92 3.78 9.63 -5.52
CA CYS A 92 4.09 10.43 -4.33
C CYS A 92 3.17 10.04 -3.17
N LYS A 93 3.74 9.81 -2.01
CA LYS A 93 3.00 9.79 -0.75
C LYS A 93 3.00 11.21 -0.18
N SER A 94 1.86 11.75 0.22
CA SER A 94 1.78 13.15 0.67
C SER A 94 2.66 13.47 1.89
N PHE A 95 3.14 12.45 2.60
CA PHE A 95 4.10 12.54 3.70
C PHE A 95 5.57 12.38 3.28
N ASP A 96 5.84 11.89 2.06
CA ASP A 96 7.21 11.85 1.51
C ASP A 96 7.61 13.26 1.05
N SER A 97 8.24 14.01 1.94
CA SER A 97 8.63 15.40 1.69
C SER A 97 9.55 15.55 0.47
N THR A 98 10.40 14.54 0.24
CA THR A 98 11.35 14.55 -0.87
C THR A 98 10.65 14.33 -2.21
N ALA A 99 9.72 13.35 -2.30
CA ALA A 99 8.90 13.15 -3.50
C ALA A 99 8.04 14.37 -3.80
N MET A 100 7.43 14.95 -2.76
CA MET A 100 6.58 16.13 -2.90
C MET A 100 7.39 17.37 -3.33
N ALA A 101 8.62 17.54 -2.84
CA ALA A 101 9.51 18.63 -3.29
C ALA A 101 9.84 18.49 -4.78
N VAL A 102 10.17 17.28 -5.23
CA VAL A 102 10.44 17.01 -6.65
C VAL A 102 9.20 17.24 -7.51
N ALA A 103 8.04 16.73 -7.12
CA ALA A 103 6.79 16.92 -7.86
C ALA A 103 6.42 18.42 -8.01
N ARG A 104 6.70 19.22 -6.99
CA ARG A 104 6.43 20.67 -6.99
C ARG A 104 7.50 21.51 -7.72
N SER A 105 8.71 21.01 -7.89
CA SER A 105 9.81 21.74 -8.54
C SER A 105 9.65 21.85 -10.05
N ARG A 106 8.69 21.17 -10.64
CA ARG A 106 8.42 21.14 -12.09
C ARG A 106 6.95 21.35 -12.39
N PRO A 107 6.63 21.87 -13.60
CA PRO A 107 5.26 21.85 -14.09
C PRO A 107 4.80 20.38 -14.19
N ALA A 108 4.02 19.94 -13.23
CA ALA A 108 3.48 18.60 -13.19
C ALA A 108 1.98 18.67 -12.88
N GLN A 109 1.21 17.82 -13.56
CA GLN A 109 -0.16 17.61 -13.17
C GLN A 109 -0.17 16.65 -11.98
N LEU A 110 -0.68 17.08 -10.83
CA LEU A 110 -0.71 16.30 -9.61
C LEU A 110 -2.15 15.83 -9.34
N ALA A 111 -2.39 14.53 -9.49
CA ALA A 111 -3.69 13.90 -9.24
C ALA A 111 -3.67 13.06 -7.97
N THR A 112 -4.72 13.15 -7.14
CA THR A 112 -4.94 12.19 -6.05
C THR A 112 -5.49 10.90 -6.65
N ILE A 113 -4.82 9.77 -6.40
CA ILE A 113 -5.24 8.44 -6.87
C ILE A 113 -5.75 7.55 -5.73
N GLY A 114 -5.43 7.89 -4.48
CA GLY A 114 -5.89 7.12 -3.32
C GLY A 114 -5.82 7.90 -2.01
N TYR A 115 -6.54 7.38 -1.03
CA TYR A 115 -6.51 7.81 0.36
C TYR A 115 -5.76 6.81 1.21
N LEU A 116 -4.97 7.31 2.17
CA LEU A 116 -4.16 6.52 3.10
C LEU A 116 -4.66 6.73 4.52
N PHE A 117 -4.91 5.64 5.21
CA PHE A 117 -5.42 5.55 6.56
C PHE A 117 -4.33 4.93 7.44
N LEU A 118 -3.47 5.75 8.01
CA LEU A 118 -2.30 5.33 8.77
C LEU A 118 -2.50 5.47 10.28
N GLN A 119 -3.68 5.90 10.69
CA GLN A 119 -4.08 6.10 12.08
C GLN A 119 -5.50 5.59 12.29
N VAL A 120 -5.69 4.87 13.38
CA VAL A 120 -7.00 4.39 13.81
C VAL A 120 -7.27 4.85 15.24
N GLU A 121 -8.40 5.51 15.46
CA GLU A 121 -8.91 5.74 16.80
C GLU A 121 -9.60 4.46 17.29
N ARG A 122 -9.19 3.95 18.47
CA ARG A 122 -9.77 2.71 19.01
C ARG A 122 -11.28 2.90 19.21
N THR A 123 -12.05 2.30 18.34
CA THR A 123 -13.46 2.11 18.58
C THR A 123 -13.63 0.85 19.41
N THR A 124 -14.21 0.98 20.61
CA THR A 124 -14.66 -0.18 21.39
C THR A 124 -15.65 -0.95 20.52
N GLY A 125 -15.17 -2.07 19.96
CA GLY A 125 -15.78 -2.74 18.83
C GLY A 125 -17.23 -3.11 19.05
N THR A 126 -18.05 -2.71 18.12
CA THR A 126 -19.38 -3.25 17.98
C THR A 126 -19.27 -4.56 17.20
N ALA A 127 -19.44 -5.69 17.90
CA ALA A 127 -19.70 -6.94 17.21
C ALA A 127 -20.90 -6.73 16.28
N HIS A 128 -20.80 -7.12 15.02
CA HIS A 128 -21.98 -7.11 14.16
C HIS A 128 -22.90 -8.23 14.61
N PRO A 129 -24.13 -7.95 15.06
CA PRO A 129 -24.97 -8.95 15.74
C PRO A 129 -25.31 -10.15 14.85
N ALA A 130 -25.16 -10.01 13.55
CA ALA A 130 -25.48 -11.06 12.56
C ALA A 130 -24.27 -11.72 11.92
N CYS A 131 -23.02 -11.32 12.22
CA CYS A 131 -21.84 -11.92 11.58
C CYS A 131 -20.96 -12.64 12.60
N ARG A 132 -20.50 -13.84 12.23
CA ARG A 132 -19.42 -14.55 12.93
C ARG A 132 -18.16 -14.52 12.08
N SER A 133 -17.01 -14.28 12.70
CA SER A 133 -15.70 -14.37 12.04
C SER A 133 -15.05 -15.70 12.31
N ARG A 134 -14.36 -16.27 11.33
CA ARG A 134 -13.45 -17.38 11.48
C ARG A 134 -12.23 -17.25 10.58
N LEU A 135 -11.16 -17.96 10.88
CA LEU A 135 -10.06 -18.13 9.93
C LEU A 135 -10.54 -18.87 8.69
N GLY A 136 -10.08 -18.41 7.53
CA GLY A 136 -10.23 -19.11 6.27
C GLY A 136 -9.25 -20.28 6.17
N SER A 137 -9.61 -21.27 5.36
CA SER A 137 -8.79 -22.40 4.97
C SER A 137 -8.63 -22.44 3.45
N PRO A 138 -7.65 -23.16 2.88
CA PRO A 138 -7.54 -23.31 1.43
C PRO A 138 -8.80 -23.90 0.77
N ALA A 139 -9.60 -24.68 1.50
CA ALA A 139 -10.86 -25.23 1.00
C ALA A 139 -11.94 -24.17 0.76
N ASP A 140 -11.81 -22.99 1.37
CA ASP A 140 -12.74 -21.86 1.19
C ASP A 140 -12.49 -21.05 -0.08
N ALA A 141 -11.37 -21.29 -0.79
CA ALA A 141 -10.92 -20.45 -1.87
C ALA A 141 -11.96 -20.27 -2.98
N GLU A 142 -12.63 -21.33 -3.39
CA GLU A 142 -13.66 -21.29 -4.43
C GLU A 142 -14.87 -20.44 -4.00
N HIS A 143 -15.29 -20.60 -2.74
CA HIS A 143 -16.40 -19.82 -2.19
C HIS A 143 -16.03 -18.34 -2.07
N VAL A 144 -14.81 -18.02 -1.61
CA VAL A 144 -14.30 -16.66 -1.57
C VAL A 144 -14.26 -16.03 -2.96
N LEU A 145 -13.75 -16.75 -3.96
CA LEU A 145 -13.70 -16.28 -5.35
C LEU A 145 -15.09 -16.04 -5.94
N SER A 146 -16.07 -16.84 -5.61
CA SER A 146 -17.45 -16.64 -6.10
C SER A 146 -18.14 -15.38 -5.55
N MET A 147 -17.65 -14.84 -4.45
CA MET A 147 -18.23 -13.69 -3.75
C MET A 147 -17.77 -12.34 -4.30
N HIS A 148 -16.55 -12.27 -4.85
CA HIS A 148 -15.90 -11.00 -5.19
C HIS A 148 -15.92 -10.69 -6.70
N ASP A 149 -15.69 -9.43 -7.01
CA ASP A 149 -15.60 -8.87 -8.35
C ASP A 149 -14.17 -8.31 -8.62
N GLY A 150 -13.14 -9.18 -8.49
CA GLY A 150 -11.74 -8.84 -8.78
C GLY A 150 -10.91 -8.36 -7.57
N PHE A 151 -11.29 -8.72 -6.36
CA PHE A 151 -10.49 -8.39 -5.16
C PHE A 151 -9.23 -9.27 -5.04
N PHE A 152 -9.32 -10.52 -5.43
CA PHE A 152 -8.18 -11.44 -5.56
C PHE A 152 -7.87 -11.68 -7.04
N GLU A 153 -6.60 -11.88 -7.36
CA GLU A 153 -6.16 -12.17 -8.73
C GLU A 153 -6.59 -13.59 -9.15
N ASP A 154 -6.37 -14.57 -8.28
CA ASP A 154 -6.64 -15.97 -8.56
C ASP A 154 -6.86 -16.79 -7.27
N ARG A 155 -7.09 -18.11 -7.48
CA ARG A 155 -7.27 -19.09 -6.42
C ARG A 155 -6.01 -19.25 -5.56
N ALA A 156 -4.84 -19.25 -6.18
CA ALA A 156 -3.58 -19.46 -5.47
C ALA A 156 -3.31 -18.33 -4.46
N GLU A 157 -3.71 -17.12 -4.80
CA GLU A 157 -3.62 -15.98 -3.87
C GLU A 157 -4.49 -16.20 -2.62
N VAL A 158 -5.74 -16.61 -2.80
CA VAL A 158 -6.64 -16.91 -1.66
C VAL A 158 -6.10 -18.02 -0.79
N GLU A 159 -5.64 -19.13 -1.42
CA GLU A 159 -5.07 -20.28 -0.72
C GLU A 159 -3.80 -19.89 0.07
N ARG A 160 -2.98 -19.00 -0.46
CA ARG A 160 -1.80 -18.45 0.23
C ARG A 160 -2.20 -17.67 1.48
N TYR A 161 -3.13 -16.72 1.37
CA TYR A 161 -3.63 -15.99 2.55
C TYR A 161 -4.24 -16.93 3.61
N ALA A 162 -4.96 -17.95 3.18
CA ALA A 162 -5.55 -18.94 4.08
C ALA A 162 -4.47 -19.78 4.77
N THR A 163 -3.47 -20.26 4.04
CA THR A 163 -2.35 -21.06 4.56
C THR A 163 -1.52 -20.26 5.57
N ASP A 164 -1.32 -18.98 5.30
CA ASP A 164 -0.58 -18.06 6.17
C ASP A 164 -1.39 -17.62 7.41
N GLY A 165 -2.65 -18.06 7.56
CA GLY A 165 -3.53 -17.64 8.65
C GLY A 165 -3.92 -16.15 8.58
N ARG A 166 -3.94 -15.58 7.39
CA ARG A 166 -4.18 -14.15 7.13
C ARG A 166 -5.49 -13.87 6.39
N LEU A 167 -6.30 -14.91 6.11
CA LEU A 167 -7.64 -14.82 5.55
C LEU A 167 -8.67 -15.00 6.66
N PHE A 168 -9.61 -14.07 6.78
CA PHE A 168 -10.71 -14.09 7.74
C PHE A 168 -12.04 -14.08 6.98
N LEU A 169 -12.93 -14.99 7.31
CA LEU A 169 -14.26 -15.10 6.72
C LEU A 169 -15.33 -14.62 7.70
N TYR A 170 -16.37 -14.01 7.15
CA TYR A 170 -17.48 -13.44 7.92
C TYR A 170 -18.79 -14.04 7.42
N GLU A 171 -19.41 -14.85 8.27
CA GLU A 171 -20.58 -15.66 7.93
C GLU A 171 -21.82 -15.17 8.68
N LEU A 172 -22.96 -15.23 7.99
CA LEU A 172 -24.28 -14.97 8.58
C LEU A 172 -24.82 -16.22 9.26
N PRO A 173 -25.85 -16.10 10.13
CA PRO A 173 -26.44 -17.25 10.83
C PRO A 173 -27.03 -18.34 9.91
N ASN A 174 -27.40 -17.99 8.68
CA ASN A 174 -27.88 -18.91 7.67
C ASN A 174 -26.75 -19.66 6.91
N GLY A 175 -25.50 -19.36 7.25
CA GLY A 175 -24.31 -19.95 6.61
C GLY A 175 -23.80 -19.21 5.39
N ASP A 176 -24.45 -18.13 4.95
CA ASP A 176 -23.98 -17.35 3.82
C ASP A 176 -22.67 -16.62 4.16
N LEU A 177 -21.72 -16.65 3.24
CA LEU A 177 -20.50 -15.87 3.33
C LEU A 177 -20.80 -14.40 2.99
N ALA A 178 -20.82 -13.57 4.02
CA ALA A 178 -21.14 -12.16 3.89
C ALA A 178 -19.96 -11.29 3.41
N GLY A 179 -18.73 -11.74 3.69
CA GLY A 179 -17.53 -11.05 3.30
C GLY A 179 -16.26 -11.76 3.74
N CYS A 180 -15.12 -11.23 3.32
CA CYS A 180 -13.84 -11.67 3.85
C CYS A 180 -12.91 -10.46 4.10
N GLY A 181 -11.88 -10.69 4.89
CA GLY A 181 -10.83 -9.74 5.16
C GLY A 181 -9.46 -10.41 5.14
N ILE A 182 -8.45 -9.64 4.80
CA ILE A 182 -7.06 -10.10 4.76
C ILE A 182 -6.15 -9.15 5.53
N LEU A 183 -5.07 -9.68 6.07
CA LEU A 183 -3.98 -8.92 6.69
C LEU A 183 -2.69 -9.16 5.91
N THR A 184 -2.00 -8.10 5.54
CA THR A 184 -0.74 -8.17 4.79
C THR A 184 0.32 -7.32 5.47
N ARG A 185 1.39 -7.93 5.97
CA ARG A 185 2.56 -7.17 6.40
C ARG A 185 3.17 -6.48 5.19
N VAL A 186 3.33 -5.16 5.27
CA VAL A 186 3.73 -4.37 4.11
C VAL A 186 5.20 -4.55 3.80
N VAL A 187 6.06 -4.50 4.83
CA VAL A 187 7.51 -4.69 4.72
C VAL A 187 7.96 -5.61 5.83
N ASP A 188 8.76 -6.62 5.48
CA ASP A 188 9.30 -7.55 6.48
C ASP A 188 10.16 -6.80 7.50
N GLY A 189 9.97 -7.14 8.78
CA GLY A 189 10.68 -6.49 9.88
C GLY A 189 10.07 -5.17 10.36
N HIS A 190 9.04 -4.65 9.68
CA HIS A 190 8.29 -3.46 10.11
C HIS A 190 6.93 -3.87 10.69
N ASP A 191 6.35 -3.03 11.53
CA ASP A 191 5.10 -3.31 12.27
C ASP A 191 3.82 -3.02 11.48
N ALA A 192 3.91 -2.31 10.36
CA ALA A 192 2.76 -1.94 9.57
C ALA A 192 2.12 -3.15 8.85
N VAL A 193 0.83 -3.35 9.11
CA VAL A 193 0.00 -4.40 8.50
C VAL A 193 -1.19 -3.74 7.80
N ASP A 194 -1.25 -3.91 6.48
CA ASP A 194 -2.37 -3.41 5.67
C ASP A 194 -3.56 -4.37 5.78
N LEU A 195 -4.73 -3.81 5.96
CA LEU A 195 -5.97 -4.56 5.97
C LEU A 195 -6.76 -4.37 4.67
N GLY A 196 -7.11 -5.48 4.04
CA GLY A 196 -8.00 -5.54 2.89
C GLY A 196 -9.34 -6.15 3.27
N MET A 197 -10.43 -5.72 2.60
CA MET A 197 -11.75 -6.26 2.85
C MET A 197 -12.64 -6.26 1.61
N VAL A 198 -13.48 -7.27 1.50
CA VAL A 198 -14.56 -7.32 0.51
C VAL A 198 -15.85 -7.81 1.16
N VAL A 199 -16.98 -7.24 0.74
CA VAL A 199 -18.32 -7.63 1.17
C VAL A 199 -19.08 -8.15 -0.05
N ALA A 200 -19.68 -9.34 0.09
CA ALA A 200 -20.49 -9.94 -0.96
C ALA A 200 -21.63 -9.00 -1.39
N ALA A 201 -21.87 -8.90 -2.69
CA ALA A 201 -22.79 -7.93 -3.27
C ALA A 201 -24.17 -7.89 -2.58
N PRO A 202 -24.85 -9.03 -2.27
CA PRO A 202 -26.14 -9.03 -1.60
C PRO A 202 -26.14 -8.44 -0.18
N HIS A 203 -24.96 -8.36 0.45
CA HIS A 203 -24.80 -7.96 1.86
C HIS A 203 -24.16 -6.57 2.03
N ARG A 204 -23.94 -5.83 0.92
CA ARG A 204 -23.41 -4.46 0.96
C ARG A 204 -24.40 -3.49 1.59
N GLY A 205 -23.88 -2.41 2.17
CA GLY A 205 -24.70 -1.37 2.81
C GLY A 205 -25.23 -1.71 4.22
N GLN A 206 -24.94 -2.91 4.74
CA GLN A 206 -25.44 -3.39 6.04
C GLN A 206 -24.44 -3.23 7.20
N GLY A 207 -23.34 -2.48 7.02
CA GLY A 207 -22.33 -2.26 8.07
C GLY A 207 -21.25 -3.34 8.17
N ILE A 208 -21.33 -4.42 7.37
CA ILE A 208 -20.40 -5.56 7.42
C ILE A 208 -18.97 -5.14 7.13
N GLY A 209 -18.73 -4.28 6.13
CA GLY A 209 -17.40 -3.76 5.84
C GLY A 209 -16.77 -2.99 7.00
N THR A 210 -17.57 -2.20 7.73
CA THR A 210 -17.12 -1.53 8.96
C THR A 210 -16.74 -2.55 10.03
N TYR A 211 -17.57 -3.58 10.23
CA TYR A 211 -17.26 -4.66 11.17
C TYR A 211 -15.98 -5.40 10.83
N ILE A 212 -15.78 -5.77 9.54
CA ILE A 212 -14.55 -6.41 9.07
C ILE A 212 -13.33 -5.55 9.39
N ALA A 213 -13.35 -4.28 8.99
CA ALA A 213 -12.24 -3.37 9.22
C ALA A 213 -11.93 -3.19 10.72
N THR A 214 -12.95 -3.04 11.57
CA THR A 214 -12.79 -2.94 13.02
C THR A 214 -12.17 -4.23 13.60
N HIS A 215 -12.67 -5.40 13.19
CA HIS A 215 -12.17 -6.69 13.68
C HIS A 215 -10.70 -6.89 13.30
N LEU A 216 -10.34 -6.62 12.03
CA LEU A 216 -8.96 -6.76 11.56
C LEU A 216 -8.01 -5.78 12.26
N ALA A 217 -8.43 -4.52 12.46
CA ALA A 217 -7.64 -3.54 13.20
C ALA A 217 -7.38 -4.00 14.65
N ASN A 218 -8.40 -4.56 15.33
CA ASN A 218 -8.24 -5.10 16.68
C ASN A 218 -7.30 -6.32 16.72
N LEU A 219 -7.29 -7.15 15.69
CA LEU A 219 -6.32 -8.26 15.58
C LEU A 219 -4.89 -7.75 15.46
N CYS A 220 -4.64 -6.73 14.62
CA CYS A 220 -3.34 -6.08 14.51
C CYS A 220 -2.89 -5.50 15.86
N ASP A 221 -3.75 -4.70 16.50
CA ASP A 221 -3.46 -4.11 17.82
C ASP A 221 -3.11 -5.17 18.87
N SER A 222 -3.85 -6.29 18.88
CA SER A 222 -3.62 -7.39 19.82
C SER A 222 -2.30 -8.11 19.57
N ALA A 223 -1.81 -8.07 18.33
CA ALA A 223 -0.50 -8.60 17.94
C ALA A 223 0.65 -7.61 18.14
N GLY A 224 0.37 -6.35 18.50
CA GLY A 224 1.35 -5.27 18.61
C GLY A 224 1.73 -4.67 17.24
N ASP A 225 0.96 -4.97 16.21
CA ASP A 225 1.14 -4.45 14.87
C ASP A 225 0.39 -3.12 14.68
N GLN A 226 0.87 -2.29 13.73
CA GLN A 226 0.21 -1.06 13.34
C GLN A 226 -0.77 -1.32 12.18
N PRO A 227 -2.10 -1.27 12.40
CA PRO A 227 -3.05 -1.41 11.33
C PRO A 227 -3.04 -0.18 10.42
N ILE A 228 -2.93 -0.41 9.12
CA ILE A 228 -3.07 0.61 8.09
C ILE A 228 -4.03 0.12 7.00
N ALA A 229 -4.52 1.05 6.18
CA ALA A 229 -5.34 0.73 5.03
C ALA A 229 -5.18 1.76 3.92
N GLY A 230 -5.55 1.38 2.70
CA GLY A 230 -5.65 2.27 1.56
C GLY A 230 -6.94 2.03 0.76
N CYS A 231 -7.40 3.05 0.05
CA CYS A 231 -8.43 2.85 -0.96
C CYS A 231 -8.26 3.81 -2.13
N ALA A 232 -8.71 3.42 -3.32
CA ALA A 232 -8.76 4.28 -4.49
C ALA A 232 -9.65 5.50 -4.23
N VAL A 233 -9.36 6.60 -4.91
CA VAL A 233 -10.04 7.90 -4.70
C VAL A 233 -11.56 7.82 -4.97
N ASP A 234 -11.98 6.95 -5.87
CA ASP A 234 -13.36 6.70 -6.28
C ASP A 234 -14.05 5.57 -5.49
N ASN A 235 -13.31 4.81 -4.66
CA ASN A 235 -13.89 3.77 -3.82
C ASN A 235 -14.53 4.36 -2.55
N HIS A 236 -15.65 5.07 -2.75
CA HIS A 236 -16.39 5.72 -1.66
C HIS A 236 -16.97 4.74 -0.63
N ALA A 237 -17.23 3.49 -1.03
CA ALA A 237 -17.75 2.46 -0.13
C ALA A 237 -16.68 2.03 0.88
N SER A 238 -15.48 1.68 0.40
CA SER A 238 -14.34 1.33 1.24
C SER A 238 -13.96 2.49 2.17
N ARG A 239 -13.85 3.71 1.61
CA ARG A 239 -13.56 4.91 2.41
C ARG A 239 -14.52 5.06 3.59
N ARG A 240 -15.84 5.01 3.33
CA ARG A 240 -16.85 5.15 4.40
C ARG A 240 -16.80 4.03 5.43
N ALA A 241 -16.51 2.79 5.02
CA ALA A 241 -16.36 1.67 5.93
C ALA A 241 -15.16 1.87 6.86
N LEU A 242 -14.01 2.28 6.32
CA LEU A 242 -12.80 2.59 7.08
C LEU A 242 -13.01 3.77 8.05
N GLU A 243 -13.58 4.89 7.57
CA GLU A 243 -13.88 6.04 8.45
C GLU A 243 -14.81 5.67 9.62
N ARG A 244 -15.83 4.82 9.37
CA ARG A 244 -16.74 4.36 10.43
C ARG A 244 -16.11 3.35 11.38
N SER A 245 -15.05 2.66 10.97
CA SER A 245 -14.30 1.74 11.83
C SER A 245 -13.21 2.43 12.65
N GLY A 246 -13.16 3.77 12.63
CA GLY A 246 -12.24 4.58 13.42
C GLY A 246 -10.97 5.01 12.68
N PHE A 247 -10.78 4.59 11.43
CA PHE A 247 -9.68 5.10 10.63
C PHE A 247 -9.95 6.54 10.17
N SER A 248 -8.91 7.36 10.16
CA SER A 248 -8.95 8.71 9.61
C SER A 248 -8.10 8.82 8.35
N VAL A 249 -8.57 9.58 7.35
CA VAL A 249 -7.76 9.92 6.18
C VAL A 249 -6.65 10.84 6.65
N SER A 250 -5.45 10.29 6.85
CA SER A 250 -4.28 11.04 7.30
C SER A 250 -3.46 11.58 6.13
N HIS A 251 -3.40 10.82 5.04
CA HIS A 251 -2.56 11.12 3.90
C HIS A 251 -3.20 10.71 2.56
N ARG A 252 -2.53 11.06 1.47
CA ARG A 252 -2.97 10.77 0.10
C ARG A 252 -1.84 10.12 -0.70
N LEU A 253 -2.23 9.25 -1.61
CA LEU A 253 -1.39 8.77 -2.68
C LEU A 253 -1.65 9.62 -3.92
N LEU A 254 -0.59 10.16 -4.50
CA LEU A 254 -0.64 11.15 -5.58
C LEU A 254 0.19 10.63 -6.76
N LEU A 255 -0.27 10.93 -7.96
CA LEU A 255 0.48 10.72 -9.19
C LEU A 255 0.84 12.07 -9.79
N ALA A 256 2.14 12.34 -9.90
CA ALA A 256 2.65 13.49 -10.62
C ALA A 256 2.97 13.07 -12.06
N SER A 257 2.41 13.77 -13.05
CA SER A 257 2.66 13.55 -14.49
C SER A 257 3.45 14.72 -15.06
N PHE A 258 4.51 14.44 -15.83
CA PHE A 258 5.48 15.43 -16.36
C PHE A 258 5.42 15.51 -17.87
#